data_a1af4616419de3d16fc3ec0fd087f9e4
#
_entry.id   a1af4616419de3d16fc3ec0fd087f9e4
#
_cell.length_a   1.000
_cell.length_b   1.000
_cell.length_c   1.000
_cell.angle_alpha   90.00
_cell.angle_beta   90.00
_cell.angle_gamma   90.00
#
_symmetry.space_group_name_H-M   'P 1'
#
loop_
_entity.id
_entity.type
_entity.pdbx_description
1 polymer ?
#
loop_
_entity_poly.entity_id
_entity_poly.type
_entity_poly.pdbx_seq_one_letter_code
_entity_poly.pdbx_strand_id
1 'polypeptide(L)'
;MAVYSMTGFASGQKSPPEDPKEHASGQNRTARLSIELRSVNNRFLDLSFRLPDELRSQEPALRGLLGKRLKRGKVELRATLEGRDAQALSDPPAALLQRLASLQDRVRTWLPDAPALPVADVLRLAAGSAAAGGPCDAEALLELTRSVLDDFIAARAREGARLTKLLQERIAALRQLAAQAAPLVPQAVEAQKQRFLTRWSEAATGSDGQIPEATAQERALAEVTAYAIRIDVAEELERLGAHLDEIESVLSKGGEVGKRLDFLIQELHREANTLGSKSTALELSRIGVDMKVLIEQMREQVQNIE
;
A
#
# COMPACT_ATOMS: atom_id res chain seq x y z
N MET A 1 4.56 -17.77 6.64
CA MET A 1 3.69 -17.35 5.50
C MET A 1 4.28 -16.11 4.85
N ALA A 2 3.95 -15.79 3.59
CA ALA A 2 4.44 -14.56 2.98
C ALA A 2 3.71 -13.33 3.57
N VAL A 3 4.42 -12.21 3.68
CA VAL A 3 3.85 -10.88 3.93
C VAL A 3 3.47 -10.29 2.58
N TYR A 4 2.28 -9.73 2.45
CA TYR A 4 1.78 -9.15 1.21
C TYR A 4 1.69 -7.63 1.30
N SER A 5 2.03 -6.95 0.21
CA SER A 5 1.71 -5.52 0.06
C SER A 5 0.24 -5.34 -0.29
N MET A 6 -0.39 -4.28 0.22
CA MET A 6 -1.75 -3.88 -0.20
C MET A 6 -1.78 -3.24 -1.59
N THR A 7 -0.64 -2.76 -2.08
CA THR A 7 -0.52 -2.21 -3.43
C THR A 7 0.00 -3.26 -4.39
N GLY A 8 -0.55 -3.29 -5.60
CA GLY A 8 -0.13 -4.21 -6.63
C GLY A 8 -0.68 -3.83 -8.00
N PHE A 9 -0.03 -4.36 -9.03
CA PHE A 9 -0.45 -4.24 -10.42
C PHE A 9 -0.09 -5.52 -11.16
N ALA A 10 -1.01 -5.99 -11.99
CA ALA A 10 -0.75 -7.02 -12.99
C ALA A 10 -1.66 -6.79 -14.19
N SER A 11 -1.21 -7.19 -15.36
CA SER A 11 -1.98 -7.14 -16.59
C SER A 11 -1.70 -8.37 -17.43
N GLY A 12 -2.70 -8.79 -18.20
CA GLY A 12 -2.57 -9.90 -19.14
C GLY A 12 -3.42 -9.68 -20.35
N GLN A 13 -3.04 -10.33 -21.43
CA GLN A 13 -3.74 -10.26 -22.70
C GLN A 13 -3.91 -11.67 -23.25
N LYS A 14 -5.07 -11.94 -23.84
CA LYS A 14 -5.34 -13.18 -24.55
C LYS A 14 -5.80 -12.81 -25.95
N SER A 15 -5.03 -13.24 -26.95
CA SER A 15 -5.46 -13.23 -28.32
C SER A 15 -6.30 -14.47 -28.57
N PRO A 16 -7.37 -14.40 -29.37
CA PRO A 16 -8.11 -15.59 -29.80
C PRO A 16 -7.17 -16.53 -30.56
N PRO A 17 -7.48 -17.83 -30.61
CA PRO A 17 -6.73 -18.78 -31.44
C PRO A 17 -6.83 -18.34 -32.92
N GLU A 18 -5.67 -18.28 -33.56
CA GLU A 18 -5.62 -18.05 -35.02
C GLU A 18 -6.17 -19.28 -35.73
N ASP A 19 -7.38 -19.14 -36.32
CA ASP A 19 -7.92 -20.18 -37.18
C ASP A 19 -7.32 -20.00 -38.60
N PRO A 20 -6.50 -20.94 -39.11
CA PRO A 20 -5.80 -20.77 -40.41
C PRO A 20 -6.75 -20.64 -41.62
N LYS A 21 -8.02 -20.90 -41.43
CA LYS A 21 -9.04 -20.86 -42.49
C LYS A 21 -9.74 -19.50 -42.67
N GLU A 22 -9.57 -18.58 -41.72
CA GLU A 22 -10.25 -17.27 -41.74
C GLU A 22 -9.48 -16.16 -42.48
N HIS A 23 -8.23 -16.41 -42.90
CA HIS A 23 -7.46 -15.43 -43.69
C HIS A 23 -8.02 -15.16 -45.12
N ALA A 24 -9.02 -15.92 -45.56
CA ALA A 24 -9.57 -15.79 -46.92
C ALA A 24 -10.79 -14.86 -47.02
N SER A 25 -11.41 -14.48 -45.93
CA SER A 25 -12.61 -13.63 -45.92
C SER A 25 -12.48 -12.44 -45.03
N GLY A 26 -11.68 -11.49 -45.33
CA GLY A 26 -11.50 -10.15 -44.74
C GLY A 26 -12.38 -9.64 -43.58
N GLN A 27 -13.08 -10.50 -42.88
CA GLN A 27 -14.11 -10.23 -41.86
C GLN A 27 -13.92 -11.20 -40.69
N ASN A 28 -13.37 -10.77 -39.67
CA ASN A 28 -13.47 -11.10 -38.23
C ASN A 28 -12.12 -11.03 -37.55
N ARG A 29 -11.64 -9.82 -37.31
CA ARG A 29 -10.57 -9.62 -36.31
C ARG A 29 -11.22 -9.87 -34.96
N THR A 30 -11.03 -11.05 -34.44
CA THR A 30 -11.42 -11.43 -33.07
C THR A 30 -10.80 -10.47 -32.09
N ALA A 31 -11.63 -9.88 -31.23
CA ALA A 31 -11.20 -8.88 -30.29
C ALA A 31 -10.17 -9.44 -29.27
N ARG A 32 -9.04 -8.77 -29.12
CA ARG A 32 -8.03 -9.10 -28.11
C ARG A 32 -8.54 -8.72 -26.74
N LEU A 33 -8.67 -9.67 -25.86
CA LEU A 33 -9.06 -9.43 -24.46
C LEU A 33 -7.85 -9.02 -23.66
N SER A 34 -7.92 -7.86 -23.00
CA SER A 34 -6.91 -7.38 -22.05
C SER A 34 -7.55 -7.19 -20.69
N ILE A 35 -6.86 -7.62 -19.63
CA ILE A 35 -7.26 -7.47 -18.23
C ILE A 35 -6.15 -6.79 -17.47
N GLU A 36 -6.51 -5.81 -16.66
CA GLU A 36 -5.64 -5.15 -15.71
C GLU A 36 -6.23 -5.27 -14.30
N LEU A 37 -5.41 -5.66 -13.34
CA LEU A 37 -5.71 -5.62 -11.91
C LEU A 37 -4.81 -4.60 -11.22
N ARG A 38 -5.44 -3.70 -10.46
CA ARG A 38 -4.74 -2.69 -9.70
C ARG A 38 -5.30 -2.62 -8.29
N SER A 39 -4.43 -2.53 -7.27
CA SER A 39 -4.87 -2.29 -5.90
C SER A 39 -4.18 -1.13 -5.25
N VAL A 40 -4.91 -0.49 -4.33
CA VAL A 40 -4.40 0.52 -3.41
C VAL A 40 -4.83 0.16 -1.98
N ASN A 41 -4.13 0.73 -0.99
CA ASN A 41 -4.45 0.50 0.40
C ASN A 41 -5.92 0.87 0.72
N ASN A 42 -6.63 -0.06 1.38
CA ASN A 42 -7.94 0.19 1.96
C ASN A 42 -8.17 -0.74 3.16
N ARG A 43 -8.89 -0.27 4.16
CA ARG A 43 -9.21 -1.03 5.38
C ARG A 43 -10.02 -2.29 5.13
N PHE A 44 -10.93 -2.25 4.15
CA PHE A 44 -11.80 -3.35 3.74
C PHE A 44 -11.53 -3.72 2.29
N LEU A 45 -11.98 -4.91 1.88
CA LEU A 45 -11.98 -5.28 0.47
C LEU A 45 -13.08 -4.49 -0.27
N ASP A 46 -12.67 -3.66 -1.22
CA ASP A 46 -13.54 -2.92 -2.11
C ASP A 46 -13.19 -3.32 -3.56
N LEU A 47 -14.14 -3.95 -4.25
CA LEU A 47 -13.96 -4.43 -5.61
C LEU A 47 -14.73 -3.54 -6.58
N SER A 48 -14.01 -2.86 -7.45
CA SER A 48 -14.56 -2.07 -8.54
C SER A 48 -14.23 -2.70 -9.89
N PHE A 49 -15.19 -2.65 -10.82
CA PHE A 49 -15.09 -3.27 -12.14
C PHE A 49 -15.33 -2.23 -13.22
N ARG A 50 -14.41 -2.18 -14.18
CA ARG A 50 -14.58 -1.40 -15.43
C ARG A 50 -14.62 -2.38 -16.58
N LEU A 51 -15.84 -2.74 -16.96
CA LEU A 51 -16.10 -3.73 -17.97
C LEU A 51 -16.84 -3.08 -19.16
N PRO A 52 -16.50 -3.44 -20.39
CA PRO A 52 -17.36 -3.20 -21.55
C PRO A 52 -18.74 -3.81 -21.33
N ASP A 53 -19.76 -3.28 -22.02
CA ASP A 53 -21.14 -3.72 -21.86
C ASP A 53 -21.34 -5.22 -22.13
N GLU A 54 -20.57 -5.77 -23.06
CA GLU A 54 -20.57 -7.19 -23.42
C GLU A 54 -20.10 -8.11 -22.29
N LEU A 55 -19.25 -7.61 -21.40
CA LEU A 55 -18.67 -8.37 -20.28
C LEU A 55 -19.40 -8.15 -18.95
N ARG A 56 -20.33 -7.21 -18.86
CA ARG A 56 -21.04 -6.88 -17.61
C ARG A 56 -21.76 -8.06 -16.97
N SER A 57 -22.30 -8.96 -17.79
CA SER A 57 -22.96 -10.18 -17.28
C SER A 57 -22.02 -11.09 -16.49
N GLN A 58 -20.71 -10.97 -16.68
CA GLN A 58 -19.69 -11.77 -15.99
C GLN A 58 -19.18 -11.15 -14.67
N GLU A 59 -19.60 -9.92 -14.34
CA GLU A 59 -19.17 -9.26 -13.11
C GLU A 59 -19.38 -10.10 -11.85
N PRO A 60 -20.52 -10.77 -11.62
CA PRO A 60 -20.73 -11.59 -10.42
C PRO A 60 -19.72 -12.74 -10.30
N ALA A 61 -19.35 -13.38 -11.41
CA ALA A 61 -18.37 -14.46 -11.46
C ALA A 61 -16.96 -13.94 -11.14
N LEU A 62 -16.58 -12.80 -11.75
CA LEU A 62 -15.30 -12.11 -11.48
C LEU A 62 -15.21 -11.69 -10.02
N ARG A 63 -16.27 -11.11 -9.46
CA ARG A 63 -16.35 -10.70 -8.06
C ARG A 63 -16.17 -11.90 -7.12
N GLY A 64 -16.81 -13.03 -7.43
CA GLY A 64 -16.65 -14.27 -6.67
C GLY A 64 -15.22 -14.82 -6.73
N LEU A 65 -14.57 -14.74 -7.88
CA LEU A 65 -13.19 -15.20 -8.08
C LEU A 65 -12.19 -14.34 -7.29
N LEU A 66 -12.29 -13.01 -7.36
CA LEU A 66 -11.41 -12.09 -6.64
C LEU A 66 -11.64 -12.16 -5.12
N GLY A 67 -12.91 -12.19 -4.67
CA GLY A 67 -13.26 -12.23 -3.25
C GLY A 67 -12.82 -13.49 -2.49
N LYS A 68 -12.61 -14.61 -3.20
CA LYS A 68 -12.04 -15.85 -2.62
C LYS A 68 -10.55 -15.74 -2.32
N ARG A 69 -9.82 -14.91 -3.04
CA ARG A 69 -8.36 -14.85 -2.99
C ARG A 69 -7.81 -13.57 -2.33
N LEU A 70 -8.61 -12.50 -2.33
CA LEU A 70 -8.24 -11.18 -1.79
C LEU A 70 -9.10 -10.87 -0.57
N LYS A 71 -8.48 -10.36 0.50
CA LYS A 71 -9.16 -10.09 1.77
C LYS A 71 -9.29 -8.60 2.09
N ARG A 72 -8.34 -7.78 1.61
CA ARG A 72 -8.26 -6.35 1.87
C ARG A 72 -7.75 -5.58 0.65
N GLY A 73 -7.97 -4.26 0.69
CA GLY A 73 -7.53 -3.34 -0.35
C GLY A 73 -8.67 -2.91 -1.28
N LYS A 74 -8.52 -1.75 -1.90
CA LYS A 74 -9.39 -1.32 -2.99
C LYS A 74 -8.80 -1.83 -4.28
N VAL A 75 -9.46 -2.80 -4.89
CA VAL A 75 -9.02 -3.50 -6.11
C VAL A 75 -9.90 -3.10 -7.28
N GLU A 76 -9.30 -2.59 -8.34
CA GLU A 76 -9.95 -2.29 -9.61
C GLU A 76 -9.55 -3.33 -10.65
N LEU A 77 -10.55 -3.99 -11.23
CA LEU A 77 -10.39 -4.82 -12.41
C LEU A 77 -10.90 -4.04 -13.61
N ARG A 78 -10.02 -3.84 -14.58
CA ARG A 78 -10.37 -3.25 -15.88
C ARG A 78 -10.20 -4.31 -16.95
N ALA A 79 -11.26 -4.55 -17.73
CA ALA A 79 -11.18 -5.36 -18.94
C ALA A 79 -11.42 -4.48 -20.16
N THR A 80 -10.65 -4.72 -21.20
CA THR A 80 -10.82 -4.04 -22.51
C THR A 80 -10.78 -5.07 -23.63
N LEU A 81 -11.59 -4.83 -24.66
CA LEU A 81 -11.61 -5.61 -25.88
C LEU A 81 -10.95 -4.76 -26.99
N GLU A 82 -9.68 -5.07 -27.29
CA GLU A 82 -8.93 -4.39 -28.33
C GLU A 82 -9.11 -5.12 -29.68
N GLY A 83 -9.28 -4.37 -30.77
CA GLY A 83 -9.39 -4.96 -32.12
C GLY A 83 -10.73 -4.76 -32.81
N ARG A 84 -11.71 -4.18 -32.12
CA ARG A 84 -12.83 -3.53 -32.77
C ARG A 84 -12.44 -2.08 -33.05
N ASP A 85 -11.68 -1.86 -34.13
CA ASP A 85 -11.49 -0.51 -34.67
C ASP A 85 -12.85 0.06 -34.98
N ALA A 86 -13.40 0.87 -34.06
CA ALA A 86 -14.61 1.66 -34.32
C ALA A 86 -14.39 2.68 -35.44
N GLN A 87 -13.21 2.70 -36.04
CA GLN A 87 -12.81 3.59 -37.14
C GLN A 87 -12.61 2.89 -38.48
N ALA A 88 -12.59 1.55 -38.55
CA ALA A 88 -12.69 0.89 -39.84
C ALA A 88 -14.14 1.03 -40.34
N LEU A 89 -14.36 1.85 -41.34
CA LEU A 89 -15.61 1.89 -42.13
C LEU A 89 -15.82 0.50 -42.77
N SER A 90 -16.32 -0.46 -41.97
CA SER A 90 -16.72 -1.74 -42.51
C SER A 90 -18.06 -1.57 -43.24
N ASP A 91 -18.18 -2.13 -44.43
CA ASP A 91 -19.44 -2.11 -45.18
C ASP A 91 -20.54 -2.73 -44.31
N PRO A 92 -21.67 -2.01 -44.12
CA PRO A 92 -22.81 -2.57 -43.40
C PRO A 92 -23.33 -3.84 -44.05
N PRO A 93 -23.66 -4.89 -43.26
CA PRO A 93 -24.22 -6.11 -43.83
C PRO A 93 -25.47 -5.82 -44.68
N ALA A 94 -25.60 -6.44 -45.86
CA ALA A 94 -26.70 -6.22 -46.76
C ALA A 94 -28.08 -6.43 -46.08
N ALA A 95 -28.19 -7.41 -45.21
CA ALA A 95 -29.39 -7.67 -44.41
C ALA A 95 -29.77 -6.47 -43.46
N LEU A 96 -28.79 -5.77 -42.89
CA LEU A 96 -29.04 -4.57 -42.09
C LEU A 96 -29.52 -3.41 -42.98
N LEU A 97 -28.87 -3.22 -44.16
CA LEU A 97 -29.28 -2.18 -45.13
C LEU A 97 -30.72 -2.40 -45.61
N GLN A 98 -31.09 -3.63 -45.94
CA GLN A 98 -32.46 -3.99 -46.31
C GLN A 98 -33.48 -3.71 -45.21
N ARG A 99 -33.10 -4.03 -43.93
CA ARG A 99 -33.96 -3.78 -42.77
C ARG A 99 -34.14 -2.29 -42.52
N LEU A 100 -33.09 -1.49 -42.64
CA LEU A 100 -33.13 -0.04 -42.50
C LEU A 100 -33.95 0.63 -43.61
N ALA A 101 -33.78 0.20 -44.88
CA ALA A 101 -34.59 0.67 -46.00
C ALA A 101 -36.09 0.39 -45.77
N SER A 102 -36.45 -0.85 -45.45
CA SER A 102 -37.81 -1.24 -45.12
C SER A 102 -38.44 -0.48 -43.95
N LEU A 103 -37.61 -0.17 -42.92
CA LEU A 103 -38.04 0.64 -41.78
C LEU A 103 -38.28 2.10 -42.20
N GLN A 104 -37.40 2.68 -43.00
CA GLN A 104 -37.52 4.04 -43.52
C GLN A 104 -38.79 4.18 -44.37
N ASP A 105 -39.10 3.24 -45.25
CA ASP A 105 -40.31 3.25 -46.06
C ASP A 105 -41.60 3.20 -45.21
N ARG A 106 -41.63 2.35 -44.19
CA ARG A 106 -42.74 2.31 -43.23
C ARG A 106 -42.91 3.62 -42.47
N VAL A 107 -41.79 4.23 -42.00
CA VAL A 107 -41.84 5.54 -41.32
C VAL A 107 -42.41 6.63 -42.24
N ARG A 108 -42.00 6.66 -43.50
CA ARG A 108 -42.49 7.62 -44.51
C ARG A 108 -43.97 7.42 -44.89
N THR A 109 -44.51 6.23 -44.75
CA THR A 109 -45.95 5.97 -44.94
C THR A 109 -46.77 6.74 -43.89
N TRP A 110 -46.27 6.91 -42.69
CA TRP A 110 -46.94 7.66 -41.59
C TRP A 110 -46.50 9.12 -41.48
N LEU A 111 -45.24 9.40 -41.87
CA LEU A 111 -44.60 10.72 -41.84
C LEU A 111 -43.97 11.00 -43.20
N PRO A 112 -44.75 11.49 -44.20
CA PRO A 112 -44.28 11.64 -45.60
C PRO A 112 -43.06 12.54 -45.75
N ASP A 113 -42.92 13.55 -44.88
CA ASP A 113 -41.83 14.54 -44.88
C ASP A 113 -40.60 14.10 -44.08
N ALA A 114 -40.55 12.85 -43.58
CA ALA A 114 -39.38 12.35 -42.84
C ALA A 114 -38.15 12.29 -43.77
N PRO A 115 -37.00 12.87 -43.32
CA PRO A 115 -35.79 12.84 -44.13
C PRO A 115 -35.27 11.41 -44.36
N ALA A 116 -34.49 11.22 -45.40
CA ALA A 116 -33.78 9.95 -45.62
C ALA A 116 -32.72 9.74 -44.53
N LEU A 117 -32.49 8.49 -44.20
CA LEU A 117 -31.42 8.13 -43.22
C LEU A 117 -30.06 8.56 -43.80
N PRO A 118 -29.30 9.43 -43.12
CA PRO A 118 -27.96 9.80 -43.54
C PRO A 118 -27.01 8.60 -43.47
N VAL A 119 -26.05 8.50 -44.40
CA VAL A 119 -25.04 7.43 -44.40
C VAL A 119 -24.30 7.33 -43.06
N ALA A 120 -24.02 8.46 -42.43
CA ALA A 120 -23.37 8.50 -41.11
C ALA A 120 -24.19 7.79 -40.00
N ASP A 121 -25.54 7.90 -40.06
CA ASP A 121 -26.41 7.21 -39.09
C ASP A 121 -26.53 5.72 -39.41
N VAL A 122 -26.52 5.36 -40.67
CA VAL A 122 -26.46 3.95 -41.09
C VAL A 122 -25.18 3.29 -40.58
N LEU A 123 -24.04 3.93 -40.75
CA LEU A 123 -22.76 3.42 -40.24
C LEU A 123 -22.74 3.32 -38.72
N ARG A 124 -23.33 4.31 -38.01
CA ARG A 124 -23.45 4.28 -36.57
C ARG A 124 -24.33 3.12 -36.08
N LEU A 125 -25.46 2.89 -36.73
CA LEU A 125 -26.36 1.78 -36.43
C LEU A 125 -25.69 0.43 -36.75
N ALA A 126 -24.91 0.35 -37.84
CA ALA A 126 -24.16 -0.83 -38.20
C ALA A 126 -23.09 -1.16 -37.18
N ALA A 127 -22.33 -0.16 -36.69
CA ALA A 127 -21.35 -0.30 -35.61
C ALA A 127 -22.02 -0.78 -34.33
N GLY A 128 -23.17 -0.23 -33.94
CA GLY A 128 -23.95 -0.66 -32.79
C GLY A 128 -24.50 -2.09 -32.92
N SER A 129 -24.90 -2.49 -34.12
CA SER A 129 -25.38 -3.85 -34.39
C SER A 129 -24.25 -4.89 -34.41
N ALA A 130 -23.05 -4.51 -34.85
CA ALA A 130 -21.85 -5.34 -34.81
C ALA A 130 -21.33 -5.52 -33.39
N ALA A 131 -21.60 -4.54 -32.51
CA ALA A 131 -21.28 -4.65 -31.06
C ALA A 131 -22.13 -5.73 -30.35
N ALA A 132 -23.31 -6.08 -30.89
CA ALA A 132 -24.21 -7.09 -30.31
C ALA A 132 -23.86 -8.55 -30.72
N GLY A 133 -22.82 -8.78 -31.49
CA GLY A 133 -22.56 -10.09 -32.07
C GLY A 133 -21.23 -10.74 -31.71
N GLY A 134 -21.30 -11.76 -30.96
CA GLY A 134 -20.31 -12.78 -30.69
C GLY A 134 -20.23 -13.03 -29.16
N PRO A 135 -20.46 -14.27 -28.70
CA PRO A 135 -20.23 -14.60 -27.31
C PRO A 135 -18.75 -14.34 -27.02
N CYS A 136 -18.47 -13.25 -26.27
CA CYS A 136 -17.17 -13.16 -25.63
C CYS A 136 -17.04 -14.42 -24.79
N ASP A 137 -16.02 -15.24 -25.06
CA ASP A 137 -15.83 -16.50 -24.37
C ASP A 137 -15.67 -16.22 -22.88
N ALA A 138 -16.74 -16.44 -22.13
CA ALA A 138 -16.79 -16.22 -20.70
C ALA A 138 -15.72 -17.07 -19.99
N GLU A 139 -15.38 -18.22 -20.56
CA GLU A 139 -14.33 -19.10 -20.03
C GLU A 139 -12.96 -18.49 -20.26
N ALA A 140 -12.69 -17.95 -21.45
CA ALA A 140 -11.45 -17.26 -21.76
C ALA A 140 -11.23 -16.02 -20.84
N LEU A 141 -12.30 -15.26 -20.55
CA LEU A 141 -12.26 -14.15 -19.59
C LEU A 141 -11.86 -14.63 -18.19
N LEU A 142 -12.51 -15.70 -17.70
CA LEU A 142 -12.25 -16.24 -16.37
C LEU A 142 -10.84 -16.85 -16.26
N GLU A 143 -10.37 -17.55 -17.30
CA GLU A 143 -9.01 -18.10 -17.36
C GLU A 143 -7.96 -16.98 -17.32
N LEU A 144 -8.11 -15.97 -18.18
CA LEU A 144 -7.20 -14.83 -18.19
C LEU A 144 -7.22 -14.10 -16.85
N THR A 145 -8.40 -13.93 -16.25
CA THR A 145 -8.51 -13.31 -14.92
C THR A 145 -7.80 -14.13 -13.85
N ARG A 146 -7.87 -15.46 -13.88
CA ARG A 146 -7.12 -16.32 -12.93
C ARG A 146 -5.62 -16.14 -13.08
N SER A 147 -5.12 -16.17 -14.32
CA SER A 147 -3.69 -15.96 -14.60
C SER A 147 -3.21 -14.59 -14.13
N VAL A 148 -3.95 -13.52 -14.44
CA VAL A 148 -3.61 -12.15 -14.02
C VAL A 148 -3.70 -12.01 -12.49
N LEU A 149 -4.64 -12.71 -11.84
CA LEU A 149 -4.76 -12.72 -10.38
C LEU A 149 -3.58 -13.43 -9.71
N ASP A 150 -3.09 -14.53 -10.28
CA ASP A 150 -1.89 -15.22 -9.77
C ASP A 150 -0.65 -14.34 -9.90
N ASP A 151 -0.46 -13.67 -11.03
CA ASP A 151 0.62 -12.69 -11.24
C ASP A 151 0.51 -11.50 -10.30
N PHE A 152 -0.71 -11.03 -10.05
CA PHE A 152 -1.01 -9.95 -9.12
C PHE A 152 -0.65 -10.32 -7.68
N ILE A 153 -1.02 -11.51 -7.22
CA ILE A 153 -0.66 -12.03 -5.88
C ILE A 153 0.85 -12.18 -5.76
N ALA A 154 1.51 -12.71 -6.80
CA ALA A 154 2.97 -12.83 -6.84
C ALA A 154 3.67 -11.46 -6.79
N ALA A 155 3.15 -10.46 -7.48
CA ALA A 155 3.66 -9.08 -7.42
C ALA A 155 3.52 -8.49 -6.01
N ARG A 156 2.37 -8.67 -5.36
CA ARG A 156 2.13 -8.25 -3.97
C ARG A 156 3.05 -8.96 -2.97
N ALA A 157 3.34 -10.24 -3.19
CA ALA A 157 4.29 -10.99 -2.36
C ALA A 157 5.73 -10.49 -2.50
N ARG A 158 6.18 -10.18 -3.73
CA ARG A 158 7.51 -9.58 -3.98
C ARG A 158 7.66 -8.23 -3.30
N GLU A 159 6.66 -7.37 -3.43
CA GLU A 159 6.68 -6.06 -2.78
C GLU A 159 6.60 -6.19 -1.24
N GLY A 160 5.79 -7.11 -0.71
CA GLY A 160 5.75 -7.43 0.71
C GLY A 160 7.11 -7.89 1.27
N ALA A 161 7.83 -8.73 0.53
CA ALA A 161 9.18 -9.15 0.90
C ALA A 161 10.18 -7.98 0.92
N ARG A 162 10.07 -7.03 -0.03
CA ARG A 162 10.87 -5.81 -0.06
C ARG A 162 10.58 -4.92 1.16
N LEU A 163 9.30 -4.73 1.49
CA LEU A 163 8.88 -3.96 2.68
C LEU A 163 9.39 -4.60 3.97
N THR A 164 9.32 -5.93 4.08
CA THR A 164 9.87 -6.68 5.21
C THR A 164 11.36 -6.44 5.39
N LYS A 165 12.14 -6.46 4.30
CA LYS A 165 13.58 -6.18 4.34
C LYS A 165 13.86 -4.74 4.82
N LEU A 166 13.13 -3.75 4.31
CA LEU A 166 13.25 -2.36 4.75
C LEU A 166 12.95 -2.20 6.24
N LEU A 167 11.92 -2.88 6.76
CA LEU A 167 11.59 -2.86 8.18
C LEU A 167 12.70 -3.50 9.02
N GLN A 168 13.29 -4.62 8.59
CA GLN A 168 14.42 -5.26 9.27
C GLN A 168 15.64 -4.34 9.34
N GLU A 169 15.94 -3.60 8.28
CA GLU A 169 17.01 -2.59 8.27
C GLU A 169 16.75 -1.48 9.29
N ARG A 170 15.50 -1.01 9.42
CA ARG A 170 15.12 0.01 10.43
C ARG A 170 15.18 -0.55 11.85
N ILE A 171 14.77 -1.79 12.06
CA ILE A 171 14.90 -2.47 13.36
C ILE A 171 16.38 -2.54 13.78
N ALA A 172 17.27 -2.95 12.88
CA ALA A 172 18.70 -2.99 13.16
C ALA A 172 19.27 -1.60 13.54
N ALA A 173 18.87 -0.55 12.83
CA ALA A 173 19.26 0.83 13.13
C ALA A 173 18.73 1.29 14.50
N LEU A 174 17.48 0.97 14.86
CA LEU A 174 16.91 1.28 16.18
C LEU A 174 17.66 0.57 17.32
N ARG A 175 18.04 -0.70 17.11
CA ARG A 175 18.87 -1.44 18.09
C ARG A 175 20.24 -0.78 18.29
N GLN A 176 20.86 -0.28 17.22
CA GLN A 176 22.13 0.45 17.31
C GLN A 176 21.97 1.76 18.11
N LEU A 177 20.90 2.52 17.87
CA LEU A 177 20.63 3.74 18.64
C LEU A 177 20.35 3.42 20.12
N ALA A 178 19.62 2.34 20.42
CA ALA A 178 19.40 1.90 21.79
C ALA A 178 20.72 1.51 22.49
N ALA A 179 21.61 0.80 21.80
CA ALA A 179 22.93 0.44 22.32
C ALA A 179 23.82 1.67 22.56
N GLN A 180 23.67 2.73 21.75
CA GLN A 180 24.37 4.00 21.95
C GLN A 180 23.79 4.79 23.12
N ALA A 181 22.49 4.75 23.37
CA ALA A 181 21.82 5.46 24.45
C ALA A 181 22.18 4.90 25.84
N ALA A 182 22.28 3.58 25.97
CA ALA A 182 22.49 2.91 27.25
C ALA A 182 23.70 3.44 28.06
N PRO A 183 24.92 3.62 27.50
CA PRO A 183 26.08 4.12 28.26
C PRO A 183 26.02 5.62 28.54
N LEU A 184 25.18 6.40 27.84
CA LEU A 184 25.10 7.85 28.04
C LEU A 184 24.42 8.23 29.36
N VAL A 185 23.54 7.37 29.88
CA VAL A 185 22.83 7.62 31.14
C VAL A 185 23.83 7.72 32.34
N PRO A 186 24.68 6.71 32.62
CA PRO A 186 25.66 6.83 33.71
C PRO A 186 26.67 7.95 33.49
N GLN A 187 27.06 8.22 32.23
CA GLN A 187 27.94 9.35 31.90
C GLN A 187 27.29 10.70 32.24
N ALA A 188 26.01 10.87 31.93
CA ALA A 188 25.27 12.09 32.26
C ALA A 188 25.11 12.28 33.78
N VAL A 189 24.90 11.19 34.53
CA VAL A 189 24.83 11.22 35.99
C VAL A 189 26.17 11.67 36.59
N GLU A 190 27.29 11.10 36.15
CA GLU A 190 28.60 11.48 36.64
C GLU A 190 28.97 12.93 36.26
N ALA A 191 28.67 13.34 35.03
CA ALA A 191 28.86 14.73 34.60
C ALA A 191 28.03 15.73 35.42
N GLN A 192 26.82 15.36 35.84
CA GLN A 192 26.01 16.21 36.74
C GLN A 192 26.58 16.30 38.13
N LYS A 193 27.10 15.19 38.67
CA LYS A 193 27.79 15.16 39.95
C LYS A 193 29.02 16.10 39.96
N GLN A 194 29.86 16.02 38.94
CA GLN A 194 31.02 16.87 38.78
C GLN A 194 30.65 18.36 38.70
N ARG A 195 29.64 18.69 37.89
CA ARG A 195 29.12 20.07 37.79
C ARG A 195 28.59 20.61 39.13
N PHE A 196 27.89 19.78 39.90
CA PHE A 196 27.41 20.17 41.21
C PHE A 196 28.57 20.47 42.16
N LEU A 197 29.54 19.56 42.25
CA LEU A 197 30.71 19.72 43.12
C LEU A 197 31.53 20.97 42.76
N THR A 198 31.74 21.24 41.46
CA THR A 198 32.43 22.45 40.98
C THR A 198 31.69 23.73 41.40
N ARG A 199 30.40 23.82 41.16
CA ARG A 199 29.59 24.97 41.55
C ARG A 199 29.55 25.17 43.07
N TRP A 200 29.53 24.07 43.80
CA TRP A 200 29.57 24.11 45.24
C TRP A 200 30.91 24.67 45.73
N SER A 201 32.04 24.20 45.20
CA SER A 201 33.38 24.70 45.60
C SER A 201 33.53 26.19 45.24
N GLU A 202 33.03 26.65 44.10
CA GLU A 202 33.00 28.06 43.69
C GLU A 202 32.18 28.92 44.67
N ALA A 203 31.01 28.44 45.08
CA ALA A 203 30.16 29.13 46.05
C ALA A 203 30.74 29.16 47.46
N ALA A 204 31.44 28.09 47.87
CA ALA A 204 32.11 28.00 49.19
C ALA A 204 33.28 28.92 49.26
N THR A 205 34.02 29.19 48.19
CA THR A 205 35.16 30.15 48.20
C THR A 205 34.71 31.61 48.25
N GLY A 206 33.44 31.92 47.94
CA GLY A 206 32.85 33.27 47.94
C GLY A 206 32.09 33.63 49.24
N SER A 207 31.93 32.72 50.22
CA SER A 207 31.17 32.95 51.43
C SER A 207 32.07 32.83 52.64
N ASP A 208 32.01 33.80 53.58
CA ASP A 208 32.75 33.83 54.85
C ASP A 208 32.35 32.68 55.82
N GLY A 209 31.44 31.81 55.43
CA GLY A 209 31.02 30.68 56.26
C GLY A 209 31.54 29.37 55.65
N GLN A 210 32.45 28.70 56.30
CA GLN A 210 32.91 27.35 55.97
C GLN A 210 31.72 26.37 56.03
N ILE A 211 31.15 26.05 54.88
CA ILE A 211 30.18 24.95 54.83
C ILE A 211 30.98 23.64 54.89
N PRO A 212 30.71 22.74 55.85
CA PRO A 212 31.46 21.50 56.01
C PRO A 212 31.37 20.66 54.66
N GLU A 213 32.52 20.12 54.27
CA GLU A 213 32.61 19.27 53.05
C GLU A 213 31.66 18.08 53.09
N ALA A 214 31.41 17.51 54.26
CA ALA A 214 30.42 16.45 54.46
C ALA A 214 29.01 16.90 54.05
N THR A 215 28.59 18.12 54.38
CA THR A 215 27.26 18.66 53.96
C THR A 215 27.18 18.89 52.45
N ALA A 216 28.30 19.26 51.83
CA ALA A 216 28.39 19.39 50.38
C ALA A 216 28.21 18.02 49.68
N GLN A 217 28.87 17.00 50.20
CA GLN A 217 28.79 15.63 49.67
C GLN A 217 27.37 15.02 49.83
N GLU A 218 26.72 15.19 50.99
CA GLU A 218 25.36 14.74 51.23
C GLU A 218 24.35 15.39 50.26
N ARG A 219 24.44 16.71 50.07
CA ARG A 219 23.57 17.43 49.10
C ARG A 219 23.88 17.07 47.68
N ALA A 220 25.14 16.88 47.31
CA ALA A 220 25.52 16.39 45.99
C ALA A 220 24.93 15.02 45.71
N LEU A 221 25.00 14.10 46.70
CA LEU A 221 24.42 12.76 46.56
C LEU A 221 22.90 12.80 46.38
N ALA A 222 22.20 13.62 47.17
CA ALA A 222 20.74 13.78 47.02
C ALA A 222 20.34 14.33 45.63
N GLU A 223 21.03 15.37 45.15
CA GLU A 223 20.77 15.99 43.85
C GLU A 223 21.09 15.02 42.70
N VAL A 224 22.22 14.32 42.78
CA VAL A 224 22.63 13.32 41.78
C VAL A 224 21.66 12.15 41.75
N THR A 225 21.16 11.69 42.91
CA THR A 225 20.17 10.61 42.98
C THR A 225 18.83 11.05 42.33
N ALA A 226 18.38 12.26 42.66
CA ALA A 226 17.17 12.80 42.05
C ALA A 226 17.32 13.01 40.54
N TYR A 227 18.52 13.39 40.09
CA TYR A 227 18.82 13.51 38.66
C TYR A 227 18.85 12.13 37.96
N ALA A 228 19.52 11.14 38.56
CA ALA A 228 19.62 9.78 38.05
C ALA A 228 18.22 9.16 37.81
N ILE A 229 17.32 9.32 38.80
CA ILE A 229 15.94 8.84 38.70
C ILE A 229 15.20 9.53 37.55
N ARG A 230 15.42 10.83 37.32
CA ARG A 230 14.75 11.57 36.24
C ARG A 230 15.19 11.18 34.85
N ILE A 231 16.46 10.79 34.68
CA ILE A 231 17.04 10.43 33.39
C ILE A 231 17.13 8.92 33.16
N ASP A 232 16.60 8.14 34.11
CA ASP A 232 16.57 6.68 33.92
C ASP A 232 15.64 6.32 32.75
N VAL A 233 16.23 5.74 31.75
CA VAL A 233 15.56 5.29 30.50
C VAL A 233 15.77 3.78 30.27
N ALA A 234 16.27 3.06 31.29
CA ALA A 234 16.56 1.64 31.14
C ALA A 234 15.31 0.83 30.80
N GLU A 235 14.20 1.15 31.47
CA GLU A 235 12.92 0.49 31.24
C GLU A 235 12.40 0.77 29.79
N GLU A 236 12.51 2.01 29.30
CA GLU A 236 12.12 2.39 27.94
C GLU A 236 12.96 1.65 26.89
N LEU A 237 14.26 1.53 27.12
CA LEU A 237 15.17 0.81 26.22
C LEU A 237 14.87 -0.70 26.22
N GLU A 238 14.57 -1.30 27.37
CA GLU A 238 14.18 -2.71 27.48
C GLU A 238 12.84 -2.97 26.75
N ARG A 239 11.81 -2.13 26.96
CA ARG A 239 10.52 -2.23 26.30
C ARG A 239 10.66 -2.03 24.78
N LEU A 240 11.46 -1.06 24.35
CA LEU A 240 11.76 -0.83 22.95
C LEU A 240 12.39 -2.09 22.33
N GLY A 241 13.35 -2.72 23.02
CA GLY A 241 13.95 -3.98 22.59
C GLY A 241 12.92 -5.10 22.43
N ALA A 242 12.07 -5.29 23.45
CA ALA A 242 11.00 -6.30 23.42
C ALA A 242 10.00 -6.09 22.26
N HIS A 243 9.63 -4.83 21.99
CA HIS A 243 8.76 -4.51 20.84
C HIS A 243 9.44 -4.77 19.49
N LEU A 244 10.74 -4.51 19.36
CA LEU A 244 11.50 -4.83 18.15
C LEU A 244 11.57 -6.34 17.90
N ASP A 245 11.78 -7.15 18.97
CA ASP A 245 11.77 -8.62 18.89
C ASP A 245 10.40 -9.15 18.43
N GLU A 246 9.32 -8.59 18.97
CA GLU A 246 7.97 -8.98 18.58
C GLU A 246 7.67 -8.60 17.12
N ILE A 247 8.13 -7.43 16.65
CA ILE A 247 7.99 -7.05 15.24
C ILE A 247 8.71 -8.06 14.33
N GLU A 248 9.94 -8.45 14.65
CA GLU A 248 10.68 -9.46 13.89
C GLU A 248 9.96 -10.82 13.89
N SER A 249 9.41 -11.22 15.04
CA SER A 249 8.63 -12.45 15.17
C SER A 249 7.36 -12.39 14.29
N VAL A 250 6.63 -11.29 14.30
CA VAL A 250 5.42 -11.06 13.48
C VAL A 250 5.76 -11.09 11.99
N LEU A 251 6.83 -10.41 11.56
CA LEU A 251 7.29 -10.40 10.16
C LEU A 251 7.72 -11.81 9.70
N SER A 252 8.36 -12.60 10.56
CA SER A 252 8.78 -13.96 10.23
C SER A 252 7.61 -14.93 10.07
N LYS A 253 6.57 -14.80 10.90
CA LYS A 253 5.34 -15.60 10.82
C LYS A 253 4.54 -15.28 9.56
N GLY A 254 4.52 -14.00 9.16
CA GLY A 254 3.75 -13.52 8.01
C GLY A 254 2.25 -13.66 8.16
N GLY A 255 1.52 -13.53 7.07
CA GLY A 255 0.05 -13.53 7.07
C GLY A 255 -0.52 -12.12 7.25
N GLU A 256 -1.70 -11.98 7.86
CA GLU A 256 -2.36 -10.69 8.11
C GLU A 256 -1.71 -9.96 9.30
N VAL A 257 -0.57 -9.34 9.08
CA VAL A 257 0.27 -8.77 10.15
C VAL A 257 0.12 -7.25 10.31
N GLY A 258 -0.46 -6.56 9.34
CA GLY A 258 -0.47 -5.10 9.29
C GLY A 258 -1.01 -4.41 10.56
N LYS A 259 -2.13 -4.89 11.12
CA LYS A 259 -2.71 -4.32 12.34
C LYS A 259 -1.81 -4.51 13.57
N ARG A 260 -1.15 -5.67 13.67
CA ARG A 260 -0.26 -5.97 14.79
C ARG A 260 1.00 -5.12 14.70
N LEU A 261 1.55 -4.97 13.50
CA LEU A 261 2.69 -4.10 13.26
C LEU A 261 2.38 -2.64 13.56
N ASP A 262 1.22 -2.13 13.12
CA ASP A 262 0.80 -0.74 13.41
C ASP A 262 0.73 -0.48 14.92
N PHE A 263 0.16 -1.41 15.70
CA PHE A 263 0.14 -1.31 17.16
C PHE A 263 1.55 -1.28 17.75
N LEU A 264 2.43 -2.20 17.35
CA LEU A 264 3.79 -2.28 17.88
C LEU A 264 4.63 -1.02 17.54
N ILE A 265 4.41 -0.44 16.36
CA ILE A 265 5.05 0.82 15.98
C ILE A 265 4.55 2.00 16.83
N GLN A 266 3.28 2.02 17.22
CA GLN A 266 2.75 3.02 18.15
C GLN A 266 3.41 2.88 19.54
N GLU A 267 3.64 1.65 20.02
CA GLU A 267 4.37 1.43 21.28
C GLU A 267 5.85 1.87 21.16
N LEU A 268 6.55 1.54 20.06
CA LEU A 268 7.90 2.06 19.80
C LEU A 268 7.95 3.59 19.85
N HIS A 269 6.96 4.24 19.23
CA HIS A 269 6.87 5.70 19.24
C HIS A 269 6.67 6.26 20.66
N ARG A 270 5.88 5.58 21.49
CA ARG A 270 5.67 5.92 22.89
C ARG A 270 6.97 5.83 23.68
N GLU A 271 7.71 4.71 23.56
CA GLU A 271 8.98 4.52 24.26
C GLU A 271 10.04 5.55 23.81
N ALA A 272 10.15 5.82 22.51
CA ALA A 272 11.04 6.86 21.99
C ALA A 272 10.67 8.27 22.45
N ASN A 273 9.38 8.58 22.63
CA ASN A 273 8.94 9.86 23.20
C ASN A 273 9.33 10.00 24.65
N THR A 274 9.13 8.95 25.46
CA THR A 274 9.49 8.95 26.89
C THR A 274 11.00 9.09 27.07
N LEU A 275 11.78 8.36 26.27
CA LEU A 275 13.24 8.50 26.24
C LEU A 275 13.64 9.95 25.92
N GLY A 276 13.07 10.55 24.89
CA GLY A 276 13.36 11.94 24.52
C GLY A 276 12.95 12.96 25.60
N SER A 277 11.84 12.74 26.31
CA SER A 277 11.36 13.66 27.36
C SER A 277 12.13 13.56 28.69
N LYS A 278 12.61 12.38 29.04
CA LYS A 278 13.46 12.15 30.19
C LYS A 278 14.90 12.66 29.97
N SER A 279 15.29 12.87 28.72
CA SER A 279 16.67 13.22 28.35
C SER A 279 16.95 14.70 28.53
N THR A 280 17.74 15.06 29.52
CA THR A 280 18.31 16.40 29.70
C THR A 280 19.67 16.55 29.01
N ALA A 281 20.30 15.46 28.62
CA ALA A 281 21.56 15.44 27.89
C ALA A 281 21.28 15.56 26.37
N LEU A 282 22.01 16.47 25.71
CA LEU A 282 21.83 16.77 24.29
C LEU A 282 21.95 15.51 23.39
N GLU A 283 22.91 14.64 23.71
CA GLU A 283 23.17 13.41 22.95
C GLU A 283 22.01 12.42 23.03
N LEU A 284 21.47 12.18 24.24
CA LEU A 284 20.28 11.34 24.42
C LEU A 284 19.06 11.93 23.71
N SER A 285 18.90 13.25 23.74
CA SER A 285 17.81 13.92 23.01
C SER A 285 17.94 13.74 21.50
N ARG A 286 19.16 13.81 20.94
CA ARG A 286 19.42 13.52 19.52
C ARG A 286 19.06 12.09 19.16
N ILE A 287 19.51 11.11 19.94
CA ILE A 287 19.15 9.70 19.73
C ILE A 287 17.64 9.51 19.75
N GLY A 288 16.92 10.13 20.70
CA GLY A 288 15.47 10.08 20.74
C GLY A 288 14.80 10.65 19.50
N VAL A 289 15.34 11.72 18.92
CA VAL A 289 14.85 12.29 17.65
C VAL A 289 15.12 11.33 16.49
N ASP A 290 16.34 10.78 16.39
CA ASP A 290 16.72 9.84 15.34
C ASP A 290 15.87 8.56 15.38
N MET A 291 15.60 8.04 16.59
CA MET A 291 14.67 6.92 16.77
C MET A 291 13.27 7.25 16.24
N LYS A 292 12.72 8.43 16.54
CA LYS A 292 11.39 8.85 16.06
C LYS A 292 11.33 8.93 14.56
N VAL A 293 12.39 9.42 13.91
CA VAL A 293 12.45 9.46 12.43
C VAL A 293 12.39 8.06 11.84
N LEU A 294 13.16 7.11 12.38
CA LEU A 294 13.13 5.72 11.92
C LEU A 294 11.77 5.05 12.16
N ILE A 295 11.14 5.31 13.31
CA ILE A 295 9.84 4.76 13.68
C ILE A 295 8.74 5.30 12.73
N GLU A 296 8.77 6.60 12.39
CA GLU A 296 7.81 7.18 11.45
C GLU A 296 8.01 6.60 10.03
N GLN A 297 9.26 6.40 9.60
CA GLN A 297 9.53 5.69 8.35
C GLN A 297 8.97 4.26 8.35
N MET A 298 9.10 3.53 9.48
CA MET A 298 8.49 2.20 9.62
C MET A 298 6.97 2.28 9.54
N ARG A 299 6.35 3.27 10.17
CA ARG A 299 4.90 3.47 10.16
C ARG A 299 4.36 3.67 8.75
N GLU A 300 5.02 4.49 7.93
CA GLU A 300 4.63 4.68 6.53
C GLU A 300 4.69 3.36 5.73
N GLN A 301 5.73 2.53 5.96
CA GLN A 301 5.85 1.26 5.25
C GLN A 301 4.79 0.24 5.70
N VAL A 302 4.49 0.18 7.00
CA VAL A 302 3.49 -0.75 7.56
C VAL A 302 2.07 -0.43 7.07
N GLN A 303 1.76 0.83 6.75
CA GLN A 303 0.48 1.18 6.13
C GLN A 303 0.21 0.45 4.80
N ASN A 304 1.26 -0.02 4.13
CA ASN A 304 1.16 -0.76 2.87
C ASN A 304 1.22 -2.29 3.05
N ILE A 305 1.29 -2.79 4.28
CA ILE A 305 1.33 -4.22 4.62
C ILE A 305 -0.07 -4.71 5.01
N GLU A 306 -0.45 -5.86 4.42
CA GLU A 306 -1.71 -6.54 4.73
C GLU A 306 -1.66 -7.27 6.08
#